data_bd31f84f6797ba6368a2029b601c98a4
#
_entry.id   bd31f84f6797ba6368a2029b601c98a4
#
_cell.length_a   1.000
_cell.length_b   1.000
_cell.length_c   1.000
_cell.angle_alpha   90.00
_cell.angle_beta   90.00
_cell.angle_gamma   90.00
#
_symmetry.space_group_name_H-M   'P 1'
#
loop_
_entity.id
_entity.type
_entity.pdbx_description
1 polymer ?
#
loop_
_entity_poly.entity_id
_entity_poly.type
_entity_poly.pdbx_seq_one_letter_code
_entity_poly.pdbx_strand_id
1 'polypeptide(L)'
;MILKSALKKIYRLTKLSILYLLAIATLFSCQTKKVAKTETINETTIKEQSSSTANVSIDENGTYTSKDDVALYIYTYHKLPKNYITKNEAKKLGWNSSKNYVGDVAKGKSIGGDRFGNYEKRLPDIKGRKYIECDIDYGGKKRNAKRIIYADDFDESMGFIFYTEDHYKTFEKLY
;
A
#
# COMPACT_ATOMS: atom_id res chain seq x y z
N MET A 1 15.07 -2.83 37.63
CA MET A 1 16.06 -2.00 36.90
C MET A 1 15.55 -1.51 35.54
N ILE A 2 14.65 -2.19 34.90
CA ILE A 2 14.09 -1.93 33.54
C ILE A 2 13.17 -0.68 33.50
N LEU A 3 12.36 -0.44 34.52
CA LEU A 3 11.40 0.67 34.56
C LEU A 3 12.03 2.05 34.59
N LYS A 4 13.19 2.23 35.26
CA LYS A 4 13.92 3.51 35.30
C LYS A 4 14.58 3.88 33.95
N SER A 5 14.91 2.88 33.14
CA SER A 5 15.45 3.09 31.78
C SER A 5 14.37 3.59 30.80
N ALA A 6 13.17 3.03 30.87
CA ALA A 6 12.04 3.42 30.05
C ALA A 6 11.57 4.87 30.34
N LEU A 7 11.47 5.25 31.61
CA LEU A 7 11.11 6.63 31.98
C LEU A 7 12.14 7.69 31.49
N LYS A 8 13.44 7.37 31.52
CA LYS A 8 14.47 8.28 30.99
C LYS A 8 14.37 8.47 29.48
N LYS A 9 13.95 7.43 28.76
CA LYS A 9 13.77 7.50 27.29
C LYS A 9 12.56 8.36 26.90
N ILE A 10 11.45 8.22 27.62
CA ILE A 10 10.25 9.04 27.43
C ILE A 10 10.52 10.51 27.75
N TYR A 11 11.22 10.82 28.84
CA TYR A 11 11.57 12.19 29.22
C TYR A 11 12.48 12.88 28.22
N ARG A 12 13.40 12.16 27.55
CA ARG A 12 14.26 12.73 26.50
C ARG A 12 13.46 13.05 25.23
N LEU A 13 12.50 12.21 24.84
CA LEU A 13 11.66 12.42 23.66
C LEU A 13 10.73 13.63 23.83
N THR A 14 10.14 13.82 25.01
CA THR A 14 9.27 14.99 25.29
C THR A 14 10.04 16.30 25.34
N LYS A 15 11.30 16.32 25.81
CA LYS A 15 12.13 17.52 25.77
C LYS A 15 12.53 17.95 24.37
N LEU A 16 12.79 17.01 23.44
CA LEU A 16 13.11 17.33 22.05
C LEU A 16 11.91 17.93 21.30
N SER A 17 10.70 17.43 21.56
CA SER A 17 9.49 17.94 20.89
C SER A 17 9.12 19.36 21.33
N ILE A 18 9.37 19.73 22.59
CA ILE A 18 9.09 21.07 23.11
C ILE A 18 10.12 22.10 22.56
N LEU A 19 11.38 21.72 22.38
CA LEU A 19 12.37 22.61 21.74
C LEU A 19 12.08 22.87 20.26
N TYR A 20 11.50 21.89 19.55
CA TYR A 20 11.17 22.04 18.14
C TYR A 20 9.96 22.96 17.90
N LEU A 21 8.98 22.95 18.81
CA LEU A 21 7.81 23.85 18.76
C LEU A 21 8.14 25.33 19.06
N LEU A 22 9.18 25.61 19.85
CA LEU A 22 9.60 26.98 20.15
C LEU A 22 10.41 27.63 19.01
N ALA A 23 11.00 26.85 18.10
CA ALA A 23 11.78 27.37 16.96
C ALA A 23 10.92 27.80 15.76
N ILE A 24 9.65 27.42 15.69
CA ILE A 24 8.76 27.73 14.55
C ILE A 24 7.99 29.05 14.76
N ALA A 25 7.94 29.60 15.98
CA ALA A 25 7.14 30.79 16.30
C ALA A 25 7.79 32.14 15.89
N THR A 26 9.00 32.17 15.34
CA THR A 26 9.73 33.43 15.07
C THR A 26 9.84 33.84 13.61
N LEU A 27 9.18 33.15 12.66
CA LEU A 27 9.33 33.45 11.23
C LEU A 27 8.06 33.93 10.51
N PHE A 28 7.03 34.39 11.23
CA PHE A 28 5.84 34.94 10.59
C PHE A 28 5.62 36.39 11.02
N SER A 29 6.34 37.33 10.40
CA SER A 29 5.97 38.76 10.46
C SER A 29 6.26 39.45 9.13
N CYS A 30 5.17 39.98 8.56
CA CYS A 30 5.04 41.15 7.70
C CYS A 30 5.55 41.11 6.24
N GLN A 31 4.67 41.26 5.24
CA GLN A 31 4.42 42.59 4.61
C GLN A 31 3.27 42.55 3.60
N THR A 32 2.27 43.40 3.88
CA THR A 32 1.28 43.88 2.90
C THR A 32 1.84 45.10 2.16
N LYS A 33 1.79 45.11 0.81
CA LYS A 33 1.68 46.37 0.04
C LYS A 33 0.77 46.19 -1.17
N LYS A 34 -0.30 46.95 -1.18
CA LYS A 34 -1.20 47.27 -2.32
C LYS A 34 -0.44 48.03 -3.40
N VAL A 35 -0.62 47.67 -4.68
CA VAL A 35 -0.79 48.64 -5.77
C VAL A 35 -1.73 48.03 -6.81
N ALA A 36 -2.77 48.73 -7.14
CA ALA A 36 -3.70 48.47 -8.23
C ALA A 36 -3.12 48.98 -9.56
N LYS A 37 -3.29 48.19 -10.63
CA LYS A 37 -3.57 48.75 -11.96
C LYS A 37 -4.17 47.69 -12.87
N THR A 38 -5.29 48.07 -13.44
CA THR A 38 -6.11 47.39 -14.45
C THR A 38 -5.34 47.24 -15.78
N GLU A 39 -5.44 46.04 -16.40
CA GLU A 39 -5.63 45.92 -17.85
C GLU A 39 -6.07 44.51 -18.23
N THR A 40 -7.06 44.49 -19.11
CA THR A 40 -7.84 43.37 -19.62
C THR A 40 -7.01 42.55 -20.64
N ILE A 41 -7.24 41.26 -20.75
CA ILE A 41 -7.56 40.45 -21.93
C ILE A 41 -6.92 39.04 -21.91
N ASN A 42 -7.79 38.09 -22.25
CA ASN A 42 -7.64 36.74 -22.81
C ASN A 42 -7.56 35.56 -21.87
N GLU A 43 -8.73 34.93 -21.77
CA GLU A 43 -9.00 33.56 -21.42
C GLU A 43 -8.10 32.59 -22.17
N THR A 44 -7.24 31.90 -21.46
CA THR A 44 -6.76 30.59 -21.88
C THR A 44 -6.93 29.68 -20.66
N THR A 45 -7.88 28.77 -20.79
CA THR A 45 -8.28 27.79 -19.78
C THR A 45 -7.07 26.88 -19.46
N ILE A 46 -6.31 27.22 -18.45
CA ILE A 46 -5.39 26.28 -17.80
C ILE A 46 -6.22 25.53 -16.77
N LYS A 47 -6.51 24.25 -17.06
CA LYS A 47 -7.02 23.33 -16.06
C LYS A 47 -5.95 23.16 -14.99
N GLU A 48 -6.06 23.89 -13.92
CA GLU A 48 -5.35 23.57 -12.68
C GLU A 48 -5.86 22.21 -12.21
N GLN A 49 -5.02 21.23 -12.36
CA GLN A 49 -5.20 19.91 -11.77
C GLN A 49 -4.92 20.09 -10.27
N SER A 50 -5.97 20.44 -9.55
CA SER A 50 -5.98 20.44 -8.09
C SER A 50 -5.62 19.05 -7.61
N SER A 51 -4.39 18.88 -7.11
CA SER A 51 -4.01 17.71 -6.32
C SER A 51 -4.71 17.81 -4.98
N SER A 52 -5.98 17.40 -4.95
CA SER A 52 -6.66 17.11 -3.69
C SER A 52 -5.98 15.87 -3.10
N THR A 53 -5.21 16.03 -2.04
CA THR A 53 -4.90 14.96 -1.08
C THR A 53 -6.22 14.57 -0.40
N ALA A 54 -7.10 13.88 -1.15
CA ALA A 54 -8.20 13.17 -0.56
C ALA A 54 -7.59 12.11 0.34
N ASN A 55 -7.95 12.10 1.62
CA ASN A 55 -7.76 10.95 2.49
C ASN A 55 -8.46 9.76 1.82
N VAL A 56 -7.71 8.97 1.05
CA VAL A 56 -8.24 7.76 0.42
C VAL A 56 -8.44 6.75 1.54
N SER A 57 -9.65 6.74 2.10
CA SER A 57 -10.04 5.72 3.06
C SER A 57 -10.51 4.49 2.27
N ILE A 58 -9.94 3.33 2.55
CA ILE A 58 -10.34 2.06 1.96
C ILE A 58 -11.20 1.30 2.96
N ASP A 59 -12.33 0.72 2.50
CA ASP A 59 -13.24 -0.03 3.39
C ASP A 59 -12.70 -1.43 3.69
N GLU A 60 -12.59 -1.78 4.97
CA GLU A 60 -12.16 -3.12 5.42
C GLU A 60 -13.07 -4.24 4.92
N ASN A 61 -14.37 -3.96 4.73
CA ASN A 61 -15.34 -4.93 4.22
C ASN A 61 -15.46 -4.93 2.69
N GLY A 62 -14.67 -4.11 2.00
CA GLY A 62 -14.64 -4.04 0.55
C GLY A 62 -14.10 -5.29 -0.13
N THR A 63 -14.20 -5.30 -1.46
CA THR A 63 -13.59 -6.31 -2.34
C THR A 63 -12.80 -5.58 -3.41
N TYR A 64 -11.52 -5.90 -3.53
CA TYR A 64 -10.58 -5.17 -4.36
C TYR A 64 -9.76 -6.11 -5.22
N THR A 65 -9.42 -5.69 -6.44
CA THR A 65 -8.58 -6.47 -7.37
C THR A 65 -7.54 -5.62 -8.08
N SER A 66 -7.68 -4.28 -8.07
CA SER A 66 -6.72 -3.38 -8.70
C SER A 66 -5.41 -3.31 -7.90
N LYS A 67 -4.31 -2.96 -8.56
CA LYS A 67 -2.99 -2.80 -7.95
C LYS A 67 -3.07 -1.84 -6.75
N ASP A 68 -3.61 -0.67 -6.98
CA ASP A 68 -3.55 0.43 -6.01
C ASP A 68 -4.47 0.17 -4.80
N ASP A 69 -5.69 -0.32 -5.03
CA ASP A 69 -6.62 -0.63 -3.95
C ASP A 69 -6.13 -1.80 -3.09
N VAL A 70 -5.61 -2.88 -3.71
CA VAL A 70 -5.11 -4.04 -2.96
C VAL A 70 -3.85 -3.68 -2.18
N ALA A 71 -2.95 -2.88 -2.75
CA ALA A 71 -1.76 -2.41 -2.05
C ALA A 71 -2.14 -1.53 -0.85
N LEU A 72 -3.05 -0.58 -1.04
CA LEU A 72 -3.55 0.29 0.03
C LEU A 72 -4.27 -0.53 1.11
N TYR A 73 -5.07 -1.53 0.73
CA TYR A 73 -5.76 -2.41 1.68
C TYR A 73 -4.75 -3.20 2.54
N ILE A 74 -3.73 -3.80 1.92
CA ILE A 74 -2.68 -4.53 2.64
C ILE A 74 -1.91 -3.57 3.56
N TYR A 75 -1.56 -2.38 3.08
CA TYR A 75 -0.88 -1.36 3.87
C TYR A 75 -1.68 -0.93 5.09
N THR A 76 -3.01 -0.78 4.94
CA THR A 76 -3.90 -0.31 6.00
C THR A 76 -4.27 -1.39 7.01
N TYR A 77 -4.55 -2.61 6.52
CA TYR A 77 -5.14 -3.68 7.35
C TYR A 77 -4.22 -4.88 7.57
N HIS A 78 -3.03 -4.92 6.99
CA HIS A 78 -2.03 -5.98 7.14
C HIS A 78 -2.56 -7.39 6.76
N LYS A 79 -3.54 -7.45 5.86
CA LYS A 79 -4.18 -8.68 5.38
C LYS A 79 -4.71 -8.49 3.96
N LEU A 80 -5.10 -9.57 3.31
CA LEU A 80 -5.79 -9.51 2.02
C LEU A 80 -7.28 -9.17 2.19
N PRO A 81 -7.89 -8.51 1.18
CA PRO A 81 -9.35 -8.34 1.10
C PRO A 81 -10.07 -9.69 1.10
N LYS A 82 -11.32 -9.71 1.58
CA LYS A 82 -12.15 -10.93 1.74
C LYS A 82 -12.45 -11.69 0.44
N ASN A 83 -12.21 -11.10 -0.71
CA ASN A 83 -12.36 -11.76 -2.02
C ASN A 83 -11.15 -12.61 -2.43
N TYR A 84 -10.11 -12.70 -1.60
CA TYR A 84 -8.98 -13.59 -1.86
C TYR A 84 -9.16 -14.93 -1.16
N ILE A 85 -8.75 -16.00 -1.86
CA ILE A 85 -8.67 -17.38 -1.34
C ILE A 85 -7.35 -18.01 -1.80
N THR A 86 -6.82 -18.92 -0.99
CA THR A 86 -5.60 -19.66 -1.33
C THR A 86 -5.86 -20.66 -2.47
N LYS A 87 -4.78 -21.09 -3.13
CA LYS A 87 -4.85 -22.17 -4.14
C LYS A 87 -5.46 -23.46 -3.56
N ASN A 88 -5.18 -23.76 -2.28
CA ASN A 88 -5.73 -24.94 -1.62
C ASN A 88 -7.25 -24.82 -1.38
N GLU A 89 -7.72 -23.66 -0.96
CA GLU A 89 -9.15 -23.39 -0.82
C GLU A 89 -9.87 -23.46 -2.16
N ALA A 90 -9.32 -22.84 -3.21
CA ALA A 90 -9.88 -22.93 -4.57
C ALA A 90 -9.97 -24.38 -5.07
N LYS A 91 -8.93 -25.20 -4.83
CA LYS A 91 -8.94 -26.63 -5.19
C LYS A 91 -10.02 -27.40 -4.45
N LYS A 92 -10.25 -27.11 -3.16
CA LYS A 92 -11.37 -27.74 -2.40
C LYS A 92 -12.74 -27.40 -2.98
N LEU A 93 -12.87 -26.24 -3.63
CA LEU A 93 -14.07 -25.81 -4.35
C LEU A 93 -14.16 -26.39 -5.78
N GLY A 94 -13.22 -27.23 -6.20
CA GLY A 94 -13.22 -27.87 -7.53
C GLY A 94 -12.37 -27.16 -8.59
N TRP A 95 -11.58 -26.14 -8.21
CA TRP A 95 -10.66 -25.51 -9.16
C TRP A 95 -9.52 -26.45 -9.58
N ASN A 96 -9.33 -26.54 -10.90
CA ASN A 96 -8.19 -27.21 -11.50
C ASN A 96 -7.64 -26.33 -12.63
N SER A 97 -6.41 -25.86 -12.48
CA SER A 97 -5.78 -24.90 -13.39
C SER A 97 -5.71 -25.33 -14.86
N SER A 98 -5.83 -26.64 -15.13
CA SER A 98 -5.83 -27.21 -16.48
C SER A 98 -7.22 -27.41 -17.07
N LYS A 99 -8.29 -27.28 -16.26
CA LYS A 99 -9.66 -27.66 -16.68
C LYS A 99 -10.66 -26.51 -16.56
N ASN A 100 -10.52 -25.63 -15.59
CA ASN A 100 -11.48 -24.57 -15.31
C ASN A 100 -10.80 -23.33 -14.70
N TYR A 101 -11.56 -22.27 -14.52
CA TYR A 101 -11.10 -21.02 -13.90
C TYR A 101 -11.56 -20.94 -12.44
N VAL A 102 -10.89 -20.12 -11.64
CA VAL A 102 -11.32 -19.85 -10.26
C VAL A 102 -12.73 -19.27 -10.24
N GLY A 103 -13.05 -18.37 -11.17
CA GLY A 103 -14.38 -17.77 -11.28
C GLY A 103 -15.52 -18.75 -11.56
N ASP A 104 -15.23 -19.95 -12.11
CA ASP A 104 -16.23 -20.99 -12.38
C ASP A 104 -16.67 -21.71 -11.10
N VAL A 105 -15.79 -21.81 -10.11
CA VAL A 105 -16.01 -22.54 -8.85
C VAL A 105 -16.16 -21.63 -7.64
N ALA A 106 -15.65 -20.40 -7.72
CA ALA A 106 -15.66 -19.42 -6.67
C ALA A 106 -15.88 -18.01 -7.25
N LYS A 107 -17.12 -17.70 -7.63
CA LYS A 107 -17.48 -16.42 -8.26
C LYS A 107 -17.05 -15.22 -7.41
N GLY A 108 -16.38 -14.26 -8.04
CA GLY A 108 -15.89 -13.03 -7.39
C GLY A 108 -14.64 -13.23 -6.51
N LYS A 109 -14.05 -14.43 -6.50
CA LYS A 109 -12.82 -14.71 -5.79
C LYS A 109 -11.60 -14.62 -6.69
N SER A 110 -10.47 -14.19 -6.09
CA SER A 110 -9.13 -14.15 -6.67
C SER A 110 -8.20 -15.07 -5.88
N ILE A 111 -7.13 -15.56 -6.49
CA ILE A 111 -6.10 -16.34 -5.77
C ILE A 111 -5.19 -15.39 -5.00
N GLY A 112 -4.98 -15.68 -3.71
CA GLY A 112 -4.04 -14.98 -2.85
C GLY A 112 -3.95 -15.63 -1.48
N GLY A 113 -2.89 -15.26 -0.72
CA GLY A 113 -2.63 -15.82 0.60
C GLY A 113 -1.68 -17.01 0.59
N ASP A 114 -1.21 -17.45 -0.57
CA ASP A 114 -0.18 -18.48 -0.67
C ASP A 114 1.22 -17.88 -0.46
N ARG A 115 2.14 -18.69 0.09
CA ARG A 115 3.52 -18.29 0.33
C ARG A 115 4.28 -18.09 -0.99
N PHE A 116 5.00 -16.97 -1.11
CA PHE A 116 5.96 -16.70 -2.16
C PHE A 116 7.38 -17.05 -1.68
N GLY A 117 8.10 -17.89 -2.43
CA GLY A 117 9.36 -18.49 -1.98
C GLY A 117 10.58 -17.58 -2.03
N ASN A 118 10.58 -16.51 -2.84
CA ASN A 118 11.73 -15.61 -3.08
C ASN A 118 13.07 -16.35 -3.31
N TYR A 119 13.05 -17.53 -3.96
CA TYR A 119 14.24 -18.38 -4.15
C TYR A 119 15.33 -17.70 -4.97
N GLU A 120 14.95 -16.80 -5.88
CA GLU A 120 15.89 -16.04 -6.71
C GLU A 120 16.40 -14.77 -6.00
N LYS A 121 15.98 -14.55 -4.73
CA LYS A 121 16.37 -13.38 -3.89
C LYS A 121 16.17 -12.03 -4.58
N ARG A 122 15.12 -11.91 -5.38
CA ARG A 122 14.76 -10.66 -6.07
C ARG A 122 14.14 -9.63 -5.12
N LEU A 123 13.53 -10.08 -4.03
CA LEU A 123 13.07 -9.27 -2.91
C LEU A 123 14.07 -9.36 -1.75
N PRO A 124 14.06 -8.39 -0.80
CA PRO A 124 14.97 -8.42 0.35
C PRO A 124 14.96 -9.75 1.09
N ASP A 125 16.14 -10.39 1.21
CA ASP A 125 16.31 -11.68 1.89
C ASP A 125 16.63 -11.45 3.37
N ILE A 126 15.57 -11.29 4.17
CA ILE A 126 15.67 -11.02 5.61
C ILE A 126 15.35 -12.30 6.38
N LYS A 127 16.22 -12.69 7.31
CA LYS A 127 16.07 -13.92 8.10
C LYS A 127 14.73 -13.94 8.86
N GLY A 128 13.96 -15.00 8.64
CA GLY A 128 12.64 -15.19 9.30
C GLY A 128 11.46 -14.59 8.53
N ARG A 129 11.71 -13.66 7.60
CA ARG A 129 10.65 -13.04 6.80
C ARG A 129 10.02 -14.05 5.85
N LYS A 130 8.71 -14.00 5.77
CA LYS A 130 7.93 -14.73 4.77
C LYS A 130 7.23 -13.74 3.87
N TYR A 131 7.10 -14.10 2.63
CA TYR A 131 6.35 -13.34 1.65
C TYR A 131 5.08 -14.09 1.25
N ILE A 132 4.01 -13.34 1.07
CA ILE A 132 2.69 -13.81 0.62
C ILE A 132 2.41 -13.20 -0.74
N GLU A 133 1.80 -13.95 -1.65
CA GLU A 133 1.42 -13.48 -2.98
C GLU A 133 -0.08 -13.39 -3.18
N CYS A 134 -0.52 -12.50 -4.06
CA CYS A 134 -1.90 -12.46 -4.54
C CYS A 134 -1.99 -11.99 -6.00
N ASP A 135 -3.02 -12.47 -6.71
CA ASP A 135 -3.33 -12.05 -8.07
C ASP A 135 -3.88 -10.62 -8.12
N ILE A 136 -3.48 -9.88 -9.14
CA ILE A 136 -3.98 -8.51 -9.40
C ILE A 136 -4.71 -8.47 -10.74
N ASP A 137 -5.77 -7.66 -10.82
CA ASP A 137 -6.63 -7.50 -12.01
C ASP A 137 -7.20 -8.84 -12.52
N TYR A 138 -7.58 -9.74 -11.60
CA TYR A 138 -8.18 -11.00 -11.98
C TYR A 138 -9.65 -10.82 -12.37
N GLY A 139 -9.97 -11.11 -13.62
CA GLY A 139 -11.33 -10.96 -14.20
C GLY A 139 -12.20 -12.21 -14.17
N GLY A 140 -11.90 -13.20 -13.33
CA GLY A 140 -12.73 -14.41 -13.16
C GLY A 140 -12.45 -15.55 -14.16
N LYS A 141 -11.59 -15.32 -15.16
CA LYS A 141 -11.21 -16.31 -16.18
C LYS A 141 -9.73 -16.69 -16.07
N LYS A 142 -8.95 -16.60 -17.15
CA LYS A 142 -7.53 -16.91 -17.16
C LYS A 142 -6.77 -15.95 -16.24
N ARG A 143 -5.94 -16.50 -15.34
CA ARG A 143 -5.03 -15.70 -14.51
C ARG A 143 -3.98 -15.03 -15.39
N ASN A 144 -3.75 -13.76 -15.15
CA ASN A 144 -2.68 -12.97 -15.78
C ASN A 144 -1.34 -13.12 -15.02
N ALA A 145 -0.33 -12.34 -15.42
CA ALA A 145 1.00 -12.35 -14.79
C ALA A 145 1.14 -11.38 -13.60
N LYS A 146 0.15 -10.50 -13.36
CA LYS A 146 0.22 -9.45 -12.36
C LYS A 146 0.04 -9.98 -10.95
N ARG A 147 0.96 -9.61 -10.04
CA ARG A 147 0.94 -10.03 -8.62
C ARG A 147 1.31 -8.87 -7.70
N ILE A 148 0.77 -8.90 -6.50
CA ILE A 148 1.38 -8.25 -5.35
C ILE A 148 2.00 -9.31 -4.46
N ILE A 149 3.21 -9.00 -3.96
CA ILE A 149 3.92 -9.78 -2.96
C ILE A 149 4.16 -8.88 -1.76
N TYR A 150 3.80 -9.34 -0.57
CA TYR A 150 3.99 -8.57 0.65
C TYR A 150 4.56 -9.43 1.79
N ALA A 151 5.25 -8.79 2.72
CA ALA A 151 5.79 -9.46 3.89
C ALA A 151 4.68 -9.77 4.91
N ASP A 152 4.68 -10.96 5.54
CA ASP A 152 3.72 -11.33 6.58
C ASP A 152 4.08 -10.74 7.96
N ASP A 153 5.31 -10.22 8.11
CA ASP A 153 5.80 -9.48 9.27
C ASP A 153 5.79 -7.96 9.01
N PHE A 154 4.74 -7.46 8.38
CA PHE A 154 4.61 -6.08 7.95
C PHE A 154 4.91 -5.11 9.10
N ASP A 155 5.94 -4.30 8.93
CA ASP A 155 6.33 -3.19 9.79
C ASP A 155 6.12 -1.88 9.02
N GLU A 156 5.26 -0.99 9.53
CA GLU A 156 4.95 0.32 8.93
C GLU A 156 6.20 1.17 8.67
N SER A 157 7.27 0.97 9.47
CA SER A 157 8.52 1.70 9.29
C SER A 157 9.31 1.27 8.07
N MET A 158 9.02 0.11 7.50
CA MET A 158 9.84 -0.50 6.44
C MET A 158 9.09 -0.81 5.15
N GLY A 159 7.75 -0.96 5.17
CA GLY A 159 6.88 -1.21 4.02
C GLY A 159 7.46 -2.22 3.02
N PHE A 160 6.93 -3.44 2.98
CA PHE A 160 7.38 -4.47 2.04
C PHE A 160 6.22 -4.99 1.21
N ILE A 161 5.66 -4.09 0.39
CA ILE A 161 4.63 -4.41 -0.60
C ILE A 161 5.22 -4.15 -1.99
N PHE A 162 5.28 -5.17 -2.80
CA PHE A 162 5.88 -5.15 -4.13
C PHE A 162 4.87 -5.59 -5.18
N TYR A 163 4.93 -4.98 -6.34
CA TYR A 163 4.14 -5.34 -7.51
C TYR A 163 5.02 -5.90 -8.61
N THR A 164 4.49 -6.86 -9.36
CA THR A 164 5.07 -7.35 -10.61
C THR A 164 3.98 -7.50 -11.66
N GLU A 165 4.24 -7.10 -12.88
CA GLU A 165 3.33 -7.30 -14.01
C GLU A 165 3.78 -8.43 -14.96
N ASP A 166 4.99 -8.92 -14.80
CA ASP A 166 5.69 -9.83 -15.70
C ASP A 166 5.99 -11.22 -15.09
N HIS A 167 5.18 -11.62 -14.10
CA HIS A 167 5.29 -12.91 -13.41
C HIS A 167 6.66 -13.08 -12.72
N TYR A 168 6.98 -12.14 -11.83
CA TYR A 168 8.15 -12.12 -10.93
C TYR A 168 9.51 -11.84 -11.57
N LYS A 169 9.57 -11.37 -12.83
CA LYS A 169 10.85 -11.01 -13.47
C LYS A 169 11.36 -9.66 -12.93
N THR A 170 10.45 -8.69 -12.78
CA THR A 170 10.75 -7.38 -12.20
C THR A 170 9.77 -7.05 -11.07
N PHE A 171 10.20 -6.16 -10.17
CA PHE A 171 9.40 -5.71 -9.04
C PHE A 171 9.46 -4.19 -8.89
N GLU A 172 8.29 -3.59 -8.67
CA GLU A 172 8.10 -2.22 -8.22
C GLU A 172 7.78 -2.25 -6.72
N LYS A 173 8.50 -1.50 -5.89
CA LYS A 173 8.15 -1.32 -4.48
C LYS A 173 7.05 -0.28 -4.38
N LEU A 174 5.92 -0.63 -3.74
CA LEU A 174 4.77 0.26 -3.57
C LEU A 174 4.76 0.95 -2.19
N TYR A 175 5.13 0.21 -1.12
CA TYR A 175 5.24 0.67 0.26
C TYR A 175 6.47 0.11 0.94
#